data_6f527a8976fc6ad35e75fbb60ad3fe5b
#
_entry.id   6f527a8976fc6ad35e75fbb60ad3fe5b
#
_cell.length_a   1.000
_cell.length_b   1.000
_cell.length_c   1.000
_cell.angle_alpha   90.00
_cell.angle_beta   90.00
_cell.angle_gamma   90.00
#
_symmetry.space_group_name_H-M   'P 1'
#
loop_
_entity.id
_entity.type
_entity.pdbx_description
1 polymer ?
#
loop_
_entity_poly.entity_id
_entity_poly.type
_entity_poly.pdbx_seq_one_letter_code
_entity_poly.pdbx_strand_id
1 'polypeptide(L)'
;PVKNIPVRVYYPPEGERVSHFRPLRDFTRISILNTMLVLYCLLWRWPVNFCKKLTWTNIKSFIDRNILHSPESNARIAAAIFLGVLMGVMPVWGYQMVCAFALAHLLKLNKVITLVAANISLPPLIPFIIFGGYWTGCKILGQPVIISLNQISVSSIGGILLQYLVGSIVFGIALATLC
;
A
#
# COMPACT_ATOMS: atom_id res chain seq x y z
N PRO A 1 -11.66 -33.06 0.73
CA PRO A 1 -12.53 -33.74 -0.21
C PRO A 1 -13.95 -33.22 -0.01
N VAL A 2 -14.53 -32.67 -1.07
CA VAL A 2 -15.92 -32.23 -1.11
C VAL A 2 -16.78 -33.46 -1.34
N LYS A 3 -17.71 -33.76 -0.45
CA LYS A 3 -18.61 -34.89 -0.56
C LYS A 3 -19.96 -34.39 -1.07
N ASN A 4 -20.34 -34.78 -2.27
CA ASN A 4 -21.65 -34.45 -2.82
C ASN A 4 -22.70 -35.38 -2.24
N ILE A 5 -23.70 -34.82 -1.59
CA ILE A 5 -24.84 -35.55 -1.05
C ILE A 5 -26.04 -35.23 -1.95
N PRO A 6 -26.69 -36.24 -2.57
CA PRO A 6 -27.87 -36.01 -3.37
C PRO A 6 -29.04 -35.62 -2.46
N VAL A 7 -29.59 -34.43 -2.65
CA VAL A 7 -30.77 -33.95 -1.94
C VAL A 7 -31.94 -33.86 -2.92
N ARG A 8 -33.07 -34.41 -2.55
CA ARG A 8 -34.31 -34.22 -3.32
C ARG A 8 -34.87 -32.83 -3.01
N VAL A 9 -34.89 -31.95 -4.02
CA VAL A 9 -35.46 -30.62 -3.92
C VAL A 9 -36.84 -30.65 -4.59
N TYR A 10 -37.87 -30.29 -3.81
CA TYR A 10 -39.21 -30.11 -4.33
C TYR A 10 -39.38 -28.66 -4.80
N TYR A 11 -39.70 -28.48 -6.06
CA TYR A 11 -40.04 -27.18 -6.62
C TYR A 11 -41.54 -27.07 -6.77
N PRO A 12 -42.22 -26.20 -5.99
CA PRO A 12 -43.66 -25.97 -6.14
C PRO A 12 -43.95 -25.35 -7.52
N PRO A 13 -45.15 -25.60 -8.12
CA PRO A 13 -45.56 -25.00 -9.37
C PRO A 13 -45.57 -23.48 -9.31
N GLU A 14 -45.49 -22.82 -10.48
CA GLU A 14 -45.20 -21.36 -10.58
C GLU A 14 -46.19 -20.46 -9.83
N GLY A 15 -47.43 -20.89 -9.55
CA GLY A 15 -48.41 -20.13 -8.77
C GLY A 15 -48.25 -20.23 -7.25
N GLU A 16 -47.52 -21.19 -6.72
CA GLU A 16 -47.34 -21.47 -5.29
C GLU A 16 -45.95 -21.08 -4.76
N ARG A 17 -45.10 -20.51 -5.59
CA ARG A 17 -43.77 -20.10 -5.18
C ARG A 17 -43.80 -18.82 -4.33
N VAL A 18 -43.69 -18.97 -3.05
CA VAL A 18 -43.55 -17.83 -2.12
C VAL A 18 -42.06 -17.48 -1.97
N SER A 19 -41.66 -16.36 -2.55
CA SER A 19 -40.33 -15.83 -2.32
C SER A 19 -40.33 -15.07 -0.97
N HIS A 20 -39.58 -15.57 0.00
CA HIS A 20 -39.33 -14.88 1.27
C HIS A 20 -38.23 -13.82 1.16
N PHE A 21 -37.68 -13.63 -0.02
CA PHE A 21 -36.60 -12.64 -0.28
C PHE A 21 -37.18 -11.23 -0.20
N ARG A 22 -36.64 -10.44 0.75
CA ARG A 22 -36.94 -9.01 0.90
C ARG A 22 -35.77 -8.20 0.36
N PRO A 23 -35.87 -7.62 -0.87
CA PRO A 23 -34.71 -7.10 -1.59
C PRO A 23 -33.86 -6.13 -0.78
N LEU A 24 -34.47 -5.11 -0.17
CA LEU A 24 -33.74 -4.09 0.59
C LEU A 24 -33.16 -4.64 1.89
N ARG A 25 -33.94 -5.42 2.63
CA ARG A 25 -33.52 -5.92 3.95
C ARG A 25 -32.45 -7.00 3.85
N ASP A 26 -32.56 -7.88 2.87
CA ASP A 26 -31.60 -8.96 2.68
C ASP A 26 -30.32 -8.41 2.03
N PHE A 27 -30.45 -7.46 1.11
CA PHE A 27 -29.30 -6.75 0.54
C PHE A 27 -28.49 -6.01 1.60
N THR A 28 -29.15 -5.26 2.50
CA THR A 28 -28.44 -4.55 3.58
C THR A 28 -27.76 -5.51 4.54
N ARG A 29 -28.40 -6.62 4.91
CA ARG A 29 -27.79 -7.65 5.78
C ARG A 29 -26.55 -8.29 5.13
N ILE A 30 -26.65 -8.66 3.86
CA ILE A 30 -25.54 -9.24 3.11
C ILE A 30 -24.40 -8.22 2.96
N SER A 31 -24.72 -6.96 2.67
CA SER A 31 -23.72 -5.88 2.55
C SER A 31 -22.99 -5.64 3.87
N ILE A 32 -23.69 -5.58 4.99
CA ILE A 32 -23.10 -5.44 6.33
C ILE A 32 -22.19 -6.62 6.64
N LEU A 33 -22.66 -7.85 6.39
CA LEU A 33 -21.88 -9.06 6.64
C LEU A 33 -20.62 -9.10 5.77
N ASN A 34 -20.74 -8.79 4.50
CA ASN A 34 -19.58 -8.71 3.59
C ASN A 34 -18.60 -7.64 4.03
N THR A 35 -19.09 -6.46 4.43
CA THR A 35 -18.24 -5.38 4.93
C THR A 35 -17.49 -5.81 6.20
N MET A 36 -18.17 -6.46 7.15
CA MET A 36 -17.53 -6.99 8.36
C MET A 36 -16.50 -8.06 8.05
N LEU A 37 -16.78 -8.97 7.11
CA LEU A 37 -15.83 -10.00 6.69
C LEU A 37 -14.61 -9.40 6.00
N VAL A 38 -14.79 -8.41 5.14
CA VAL A 38 -13.69 -7.70 4.47
C VAL A 38 -12.83 -6.97 5.50
N LEU A 39 -13.46 -6.24 6.43
CA LEU A 39 -12.74 -5.57 7.52
C LEU A 39 -12.00 -6.56 8.42
N TYR A 40 -12.60 -7.67 8.79
CA TYR A 40 -11.94 -8.72 9.56
C TYR A 40 -10.75 -9.31 8.80
N CYS A 41 -10.91 -9.62 7.52
CA CYS A 41 -9.81 -10.12 6.70
C CYS A 41 -8.68 -9.10 6.56
N LEU A 42 -9.00 -7.82 6.35
CA LEU A 42 -8.04 -6.75 6.13
C LEU A 42 -7.31 -6.36 7.42
N LEU A 43 -8.02 -6.25 8.55
CA LEU A 43 -7.47 -5.76 9.82
C LEU A 43 -6.81 -6.87 10.66
N TRP A 44 -7.27 -8.10 10.53
CA TRP A 44 -6.78 -9.20 11.36
C TRP A 44 -6.07 -10.28 10.58
N ARG A 45 -6.72 -10.86 9.62
CA ARG A 45 -6.20 -12.04 8.91
C ARG A 45 -5.06 -11.72 7.98
N TRP A 46 -5.13 -10.59 7.28
CA TRP A 46 -4.08 -10.15 6.36
C TRP A 46 -2.77 -9.80 7.08
N PRO A 47 -2.74 -8.93 8.14
CA PRO A 47 -1.50 -8.65 8.85
C PRO A 47 -0.92 -9.88 9.56
N VAL A 48 -1.76 -10.73 10.16
CA VAL A 48 -1.28 -11.97 10.80
C VAL A 48 -0.65 -12.92 9.80
N ASN A 49 -1.27 -13.13 8.64
CA ASN A 49 -0.71 -13.98 7.60
C ASN A 49 0.53 -13.35 6.94
N PHE A 50 0.56 -12.02 6.81
CA PHE A 50 1.71 -11.28 6.33
C PHE A 50 2.89 -11.43 7.30
N CYS A 51 2.68 -11.21 8.60
CA CYS A 51 3.72 -11.43 9.62
C CYS A 51 4.21 -12.88 9.67
N LYS A 52 3.32 -13.87 9.49
CA LYS A 52 3.72 -15.28 9.41
C LYS A 52 4.57 -15.60 8.17
N LYS A 53 4.31 -14.95 7.05
CA LYS A 53 5.11 -15.08 5.82
C LYS A 53 6.44 -14.33 5.89
N LEU A 54 6.54 -13.29 6.73
CA LEU A 54 7.76 -12.55 7.04
C LEU A 54 8.67 -13.32 8.02
N THR A 55 8.70 -14.65 7.95
CA THR A 55 9.66 -15.43 8.71
C THR A 55 11.07 -15.08 8.25
N TRP A 56 12.01 -14.94 9.20
CA TRP A 56 13.40 -14.58 8.92
C TRP A 56 14.02 -15.44 7.81
N THR A 57 13.66 -16.71 7.76
CA THR A 57 14.09 -17.65 6.70
C THR A 57 13.60 -17.23 5.32
N ASN A 58 12.36 -16.75 5.19
CA ASN A 58 11.81 -16.31 3.91
C ASN A 58 12.42 -14.98 3.46
N ILE A 59 12.69 -14.08 4.40
CA ILE A 59 13.38 -12.81 4.11
C ILE A 59 14.80 -13.10 3.67
N LYS A 60 15.51 -13.96 4.37
CA LYS A 60 16.88 -14.36 4.04
C LYS A 60 16.94 -15.02 2.65
N SER A 61 16.06 -15.96 2.35
CA SER A 61 16.01 -16.61 1.05
C SER A 61 15.59 -15.67 -0.09
N PHE A 62 14.77 -14.66 0.20
CA PHE A 62 14.43 -13.61 -0.76
C PHE A 62 15.62 -12.71 -1.08
N ILE A 63 16.35 -12.26 -0.05
CA ILE A 63 17.56 -11.46 -0.19
C ILE A 63 18.61 -12.25 -0.94
N ASP A 64 18.85 -13.51 -0.56
CA ASP A 64 19.82 -14.39 -1.18
C ASP A 64 19.54 -14.57 -2.67
N ARG A 65 18.31 -14.88 -3.03
CA ARG A 65 17.90 -15.15 -4.43
C ARG A 65 17.85 -13.91 -5.32
N ASN A 66 17.39 -12.76 -4.79
CA ASN A 66 17.15 -11.57 -5.61
C ASN A 66 18.25 -10.53 -5.54
N ILE A 67 19.09 -10.57 -4.51
CA ILE A 67 20.18 -9.61 -4.30
C ILE A 67 21.52 -10.29 -4.46
N LEU A 68 21.84 -11.32 -3.66
CA LEU A 68 23.17 -11.94 -3.63
C LEU A 68 23.46 -12.82 -4.87
N HIS A 69 22.44 -13.55 -5.34
CA HIS A 69 22.57 -14.44 -6.52
C HIS A 69 21.80 -13.92 -7.74
N SER A 70 21.55 -12.61 -7.78
CA SER A 70 20.96 -11.98 -8.96
C SER A 70 21.99 -11.90 -10.09
N PRO A 71 21.63 -12.24 -11.34
CA PRO A 71 22.51 -12.05 -12.49
C PRO A 71 22.70 -10.57 -12.85
N GLU A 72 22.07 -9.66 -12.12
CA GLU A 72 22.13 -8.22 -12.35
C GLU A 72 23.37 -7.60 -11.67
N SER A 73 23.91 -6.53 -12.26
CA SER A 73 25.01 -5.80 -11.65
C SER A 73 24.55 -5.09 -10.35
N ASN A 74 25.48 -4.97 -9.39
CA ASN A 74 25.21 -4.28 -8.11
C ASN A 74 24.65 -2.86 -8.31
N ALA A 75 25.10 -2.16 -9.36
CA ALA A 75 24.60 -0.84 -9.71
C ALA A 75 23.11 -0.86 -10.11
N ARG A 76 22.64 -1.89 -10.82
CA ARG A 76 21.21 -2.04 -11.17
C ARG A 76 20.36 -2.38 -9.95
N ILE A 77 20.88 -3.20 -9.05
CA ILE A 77 20.19 -3.53 -7.78
C ILE A 77 20.07 -2.27 -6.93
N ALA A 78 21.14 -1.50 -6.77
CA ALA A 78 21.14 -0.24 -6.04
C ALA A 78 20.15 0.77 -6.67
N ALA A 79 20.15 0.90 -8.00
CA ALA A 79 19.20 1.75 -8.71
C ALA A 79 17.74 1.30 -8.53
N ALA A 80 17.47 -0.01 -8.46
CA ALA A 80 16.17 -0.55 -8.22
C ALA A 80 15.66 -0.23 -6.80
N ILE A 81 16.55 -0.34 -5.79
CA ILE A 81 16.25 0.02 -4.40
C ILE A 81 16.02 1.53 -4.30
N PHE A 82 16.91 2.33 -4.88
CA PHE A 82 16.80 3.78 -4.90
C PHE A 82 15.46 4.24 -5.49
N LEU A 83 15.11 3.72 -6.66
CA LEU A 83 13.82 4.05 -7.30
C LEU A 83 12.63 3.62 -6.46
N GLY A 84 12.68 2.44 -5.85
CA GLY A 84 11.62 1.93 -5.00
C GLY A 84 11.40 2.81 -3.77
N VAL A 85 12.48 3.13 -3.04
CA VAL A 85 12.42 3.99 -1.84
C VAL A 85 11.90 5.39 -2.20
N LEU A 86 12.41 5.97 -3.29
CA LEU A 86 11.96 7.27 -3.79
C LEU A 86 10.46 7.26 -4.07
N MET A 87 9.96 6.28 -4.81
CA MET A 87 8.54 6.12 -5.10
C MET A 87 7.71 5.88 -3.84
N GLY A 88 8.25 5.14 -2.86
CA GLY A 88 7.59 4.88 -1.58
C GLY A 88 7.40 6.13 -0.71
N VAL A 89 8.29 7.12 -0.81
CA VAL A 89 8.22 8.38 -0.07
C VAL A 89 7.37 9.44 -0.79
N MET A 90 7.31 9.38 -2.13
CA MET A 90 6.53 10.35 -2.91
C MET A 90 5.02 10.26 -2.59
N PRO A 91 4.30 11.40 -2.54
CA PRO A 91 2.86 11.44 -2.22
C PRO A 91 1.99 11.03 -3.42
N VAL A 92 2.33 9.90 -4.06
CA VAL A 92 1.56 9.32 -5.18
C VAL A 92 0.69 8.18 -4.62
N TRP A 93 -0.12 8.51 -3.61
CA TRP A 93 -0.91 7.52 -2.88
C TRP A 93 -1.88 6.76 -3.77
N GLY A 94 -1.84 5.43 -3.67
CA GLY A 94 -2.65 4.53 -4.49
C GLY A 94 -2.01 4.16 -5.83
N TYR A 95 -1.28 5.05 -6.47
CA TYR A 95 -0.62 4.78 -7.76
C TYR A 95 0.87 4.49 -7.63
N GLN A 96 1.46 4.62 -6.44
CA GLN A 96 2.89 4.45 -6.21
C GLN A 96 3.44 3.11 -6.72
N MET A 97 2.69 2.03 -6.53
CA MET A 97 3.09 0.69 -7.00
C MET A 97 3.08 0.59 -8.53
N VAL A 98 2.07 1.18 -9.17
CA VAL A 98 1.96 1.20 -10.64
C VAL A 98 3.07 2.05 -11.24
N CYS A 99 3.33 3.22 -10.67
CA CYS A 99 4.42 4.11 -11.11
C CYS A 99 5.79 3.47 -10.89
N ALA A 100 6.02 2.85 -9.72
CA ALA A 100 7.26 2.14 -9.43
C ALA A 100 7.49 0.98 -10.42
N PHE A 101 6.46 0.20 -10.72
CA PHE A 101 6.53 -0.88 -11.69
C PHE A 101 6.80 -0.36 -13.10
N ALA A 102 6.08 0.66 -13.55
CA ALA A 102 6.25 1.25 -14.88
C ALA A 102 7.66 1.82 -15.07
N LEU A 103 8.15 2.61 -14.09
CA LEU A 103 9.51 3.17 -14.13
C LEU A 103 10.58 2.08 -14.07
N ALA A 104 10.43 1.07 -13.22
CA ALA A 104 11.34 -0.07 -13.17
C ALA A 104 11.38 -0.81 -14.52
N HIS A 105 10.22 -0.91 -15.19
CA HIS A 105 10.15 -1.53 -16.52
C HIS A 105 10.85 -0.69 -17.59
N LEU A 106 10.62 0.62 -17.62
CA LEU A 106 11.25 1.56 -18.56
C LEU A 106 12.76 1.62 -18.38
N LEU A 107 13.22 1.64 -17.14
CA LEU A 107 14.66 1.70 -16.80
C LEU A 107 15.34 0.32 -16.83
N LYS A 108 14.59 -0.75 -17.18
CA LYS A 108 15.08 -2.14 -17.22
C LYS A 108 15.71 -2.58 -15.89
N LEU A 109 15.14 -2.11 -14.77
CA LEU A 109 15.54 -2.47 -13.42
C LEU A 109 14.74 -3.67 -12.92
N ASN A 110 15.19 -4.27 -11.82
CA ASN A 110 14.50 -5.40 -11.20
C ASN A 110 13.19 -4.93 -10.56
N LYS A 111 12.08 -5.29 -11.20
CA LYS A 111 10.73 -4.88 -10.80
C LYS A 111 10.37 -5.38 -9.40
N VAL A 112 10.83 -6.58 -9.04
CA VAL A 112 10.54 -7.20 -7.74
C VAL A 112 11.22 -6.43 -6.62
N ILE A 113 12.51 -6.11 -6.79
CA ILE A 113 13.28 -5.32 -5.82
C ILE A 113 12.66 -3.92 -5.69
N THR A 114 12.38 -3.26 -6.81
CA THR A 114 11.76 -1.92 -6.81
C THR A 114 10.39 -1.91 -6.09
N LEU A 115 9.53 -2.90 -6.35
CA LEU A 115 8.23 -2.99 -5.69
C LEU A 115 8.34 -3.26 -4.20
N VAL A 116 9.27 -4.13 -3.78
CA VAL A 116 9.52 -4.39 -2.36
C VAL A 116 10.05 -3.12 -1.66
N ALA A 117 11.00 -2.44 -2.28
CA ALA A 117 11.54 -1.18 -1.75
C ALA A 117 10.48 -0.05 -1.73
N ALA A 118 9.56 0.00 -2.70
CA ALA A 118 8.47 0.98 -2.71
C ALA A 118 7.47 0.79 -1.56
N ASN A 119 7.41 -0.42 -0.97
CA ASN A 119 6.59 -0.70 0.21
C ASN A 119 7.24 -0.27 1.55
N ILE A 120 8.28 0.56 1.54
CA ILE A 120 8.87 1.11 2.76
C ILE A 120 7.86 1.94 3.57
N SER A 121 6.81 2.46 2.93
CA SER A 121 5.69 3.16 3.57
C SER A 121 4.75 2.20 4.30
N LEU A 122 5.30 1.39 5.21
CA LEU A 122 4.50 0.58 6.13
C LEU A 122 3.67 1.50 7.05
N PRO A 123 2.47 1.08 7.47
CA PRO A 123 1.58 1.91 8.30
C PRO A 123 2.26 2.60 9.49
N PRO A 124 3.16 1.96 10.27
CA PRO A 124 3.84 2.65 11.38
C PRO A 124 4.87 3.68 10.91
N LEU A 125 5.41 3.59 9.69
CA LEU A 125 6.41 4.52 9.16
C LEU A 125 5.78 5.72 8.43
N ILE A 126 4.52 5.63 8.02
CA ILE A 126 3.82 6.70 7.30
C ILE A 126 3.91 8.06 8.03
N PRO A 127 3.59 8.17 9.35
CA PRO A 127 3.65 9.46 10.04
C PRO A 127 5.07 10.05 10.04
N PHE A 128 6.11 9.23 10.16
CA PHE A 128 7.50 9.68 10.11
C PHE A 128 7.90 10.18 8.72
N ILE A 129 7.46 9.50 7.67
CA ILE A 129 7.71 9.88 6.27
C ILE A 129 7.01 11.20 5.95
N ILE A 130 5.73 11.34 6.34
CA ILE A 130 4.96 12.57 6.13
C ILE A 130 5.60 13.73 6.89
N PHE A 131 5.94 13.54 8.17
CA PHE A 131 6.57 14.56 8.99
C PHE A 131 7.94 14.95 8.43
N GLY A 132 8.79 13.97 8.09
CA GLY A 132 10.11 14.21 7.51
C GLY A 132 10.05 14.96 6.18
N GLY A 133 9.13 14.57 5.30
CA GLY A 133 8.89 15.28 4.03
C GLY A 133 8.42 16.71 4.26
N TYR A 134 7.41 16.93 5.11
CA TYR A 134 6.89 18.26 5.42
C TYR A 134 7.96 19.16 6.08
N TRP A 135 8.67 18.67 7.07
CA TRP A 135 9.72 19.40 7.77
C TRP A 135 10.87 19.80 6.84
N THR A 136 11.30 18.90 5.96
CA THR A 136 12.32 19.18 4.96
C THR A 136 11.84 20.26 4.00
N GLY A 137 10.59 20.19 3.55
CA GLY A 137 9.99 21.20 2.68
C GLY A 137 9.89 22.59 3.34
N CYS A 138 9.49 22.64 4.60
CA CYS A 138 9.45 23.90 5.36
C CYS A 138 10.85 24.54 5.45
N LYS A 139 11.89 23.74 5.72
CA LYS A 139 13.27 24.24 5.78
C LYS A 139 13.77 24.76 4.43
N ILE A 140 13.46 24.07 3.34
CA ILE A 140 13.89 24.49 1.99
C ILE A 140 13.20 25.76 1.56
N LEU A 141 11.87 25.87 1.84
CA LEU A 141 11.07 27.03 1.44
C LEU A 141 11.12 28.20 2.46
N GLY A 142 11.89 28.05 3.55
CA GLY A 142 12.02 29.08 4.58
C GLY A 142 10.71 29.39 5.33
N GLN A 143 9.78 28.45 5.36
CA GLN A 143 8.48 28.63 5.98
C GLN A 143 8.46 28.02 7.40
N PRO A 144 7.72 28.62 8.35
CA PRO A 144 7.57 28.06 9.67
C PRO A 144 6.82 26.74 9.65
N VAL A 145 7.22 25.78 10.48
CA VAL A 145 6.54 24.50 10.63
C VAL A 145 5.22 24.72 11.39
N ILE A 146 4.09 24.57 10.73
CA ILE A 146 2.76 24.71 11.36
C ILE A 146 2.35 23.34 11.91
N ILE A 147 2.44 23.19 13.24
CA ILE A 147 2.05 21.95 13.94
C ILE A 147 0.61 22.04 14.48
N SER A 148 0.03 23.27 14.53
CA SER A 148 -1.27 23.51 15.12
C SER A 148 -2.40 23.40 14.10
N LEU A 149 -3.34 22.47 14.33
CA LEU A 149 -4.53 22.28 13.50
C LEU A 149 -5.45 23.51 13.42
N ASN A 150 -5.42 24.39 14.44
CA ASN A 150 -6.24 25.59 14.50
C ASN A 150 -5.80 26.70 13.53
N GLN A 151 -4.62 26.58 12.94
CA GLN A 151 -4.07 27.56 12.00
C GLN A 151 -4.22 27.16 10.52
N ILE A 152 -4.83 26.01 10.27
CA ILE A 152 -5.05 25.52 8.91
C ILE A 152 -6.27 26.25 8.31
N SER A 153 -6.00 27.26 7.50
CA SER A 153 -7.01 27.90 6.65
C SER A 153 -7.04 27.23 5.27
N VAL A 154 -8.19 27.27 4.60
CA VAL A 154 -8.34 26.72 3.24
C VAL A 154 -7.32 27.33 2.26
N SER A 155 -6.96 28.60 2.45
CA SER A 155 -5.92 29.28 1.68
C SER A 155 -4.51 28.76 1.95
N SER A 156 -4.26 28.20 3.13
CA SER A 156 -2.94 27.65 3.52
C SER A 156 -2.71 26.23 3.03
N ILE A 157 -3.77 25.49 2.65
CA ILE A 157 -3.67 24.09 2.22
C ILE A 157 -2.77 23.94 0.99
N GLY A 158 -2.88 24.85 0.01
CA GLY A 158 -2.03 24.84 -1.19
C GLY A 158 -0.55 25.00 -0.88
N GLY A 159 -0.21 25.89 0.06
CA GLY A 159 1.16 26.09 0.52
C GLY A 159 1.73 24.87 1.25
N ILE A 160 0.94 24.29 2.16
CA ILE A 160 1.31 23.09 2.92
C ILE A 160 1.54 21.90 1.96
N LEU A 161 0.68 21.77 0.95
CA LEU A 161 0.80 20.70 -0.05
C LEU A 161 2.10 20.87 -0.87
N LEU A 162 2.40 22.10 -1.28
CA LEU A 162 3.63 22.40 -2.02
C LEU A 162 4.88 22.14 -1.18
N GLN A 163 4.87 22.55 0.09
CA GLN A 163 5.95 22.27 1.04
C GLN A 163 6.19 20.77 1.18
N TYR A 164 5.10 20.00 1.33
CA TYR A 164 5.17 18.55 1.44
C TYR A 164 5.66 17.91 0.14
N LEU A 165 5.20 18.36 -1.03
CA LEU A 165 5.66 17.84 -2.33
C LEU A 165 7.15 18.05 -2.55
N VAL A 166 7.62 19.28 -2.38
CA VAL A 166 9.05 19.62 -2.55
C VAL A 166 9.90 18.88 -1.53
N GLY A 167 9.45 18.88 -0.27
CA GLY A 167 10.16 18.23 0.81
C GLY A 167 10.21 16.71 0.67
N SER A 168 9.13 16.07 0.22
CA SER A 168 9.10 14.62 0.02
C SER A 168 10.05 14.15 -1.08
N ILE A 169 10.25 14.94 -2.13
CA ILE A 169 11.23 14.62 -3.17
C ILE A 169 12.64 14.66 -2.59
N VAL A 170 13.01 15.75 -1.91
CA VAL A 170 14.37 15.91 -1.35
C VAL A 170 14.62 14.91 -0.23
N PHE A 171 13.64 14.72 0.67
CA PHE A 171 13.70 13.73 1.73
C PHE A 171 13.78 12.30 1.17
N GLY A 172 13.00 12.01 0.12
CA GLY A 172 13.02 10.72 -0.57
C GLY A 172 14.36 10.44 -1.25
N ILE A 173 14.97 11.43 -1.90
CA ILE A 173 16.31 11.30 -2.48
C ILE A 173 17.35 11.04 -1.38
N ALA A 174 17.31 11.81 -0.29
CA ALA A 174 18.22 11.62 0.84
C ALA A 174 18.07 10.23 1.46
N LEU A 175 16.84 9.78 1.69
CA LEU A 175 16.57 8.44 2.24
C LEU A 175 17.01 7.34 1.26
N ALA A 176 16.71 7.51 -0.02
CA ALA A 176 17.06 6.52 -1.05
C ALA A 176 18.58 6.39 -1.27
N THR A 177 19.34 7.46 -1.02
CA THR A 177 20.82 7.42 -1.08
C THR A 177 21.46 6.78 0.14
N LEU A 178 20.74 6.73 1.26
CA LEU A 178 21.21 6.06 2.49
C LEU A 178 20.94 4.55 2.50
N CYS A 179 20.04 4.07 1.65
CA CYS A 179 19.69 2.64 1.54
C CYS A 179 20.56 1.92 0.52
#